data_a0d5f91dc511417781b358247a90d6cd
#
_entry.id   a0d5f91dc511417781b358247a90d6cd
#
_cell.length_a   1.000
_cell.length_b   1.000
_cell.length_c   1.000
_cell.angle_alpha   90.00
_cell.angle_beta   90.00
_cell.angle_gamma   90.00
#
_symmetry.space_group_name_H-M   'P 1'
#
loop_
_entity.id
_entity.type
_entity.pdbx_description
1 polymer ?
#
loop_
_entity_poly.entity_id
_entity_poly.type
_entity_poly.pdbx_seq_one_letter_code
_entity_poly.pdbx_strand_id
1 'polypeptide(L)' 'MRAVVKFFNDIRGYGFVTAEDLREDVFVHSRVLNDCGFHSLMQGQKLLIRIDDSGRGPQVQAVRLLDD' A
#
# COMPACT_ATOMS: atom_id res chain seq x y z
N MET A 1 3.66 7.32 -7.00
CA MET A 1 2.30 7.79 -6.68
C MET A 1 2.15 7.91 -5.18
N ARG A 2 1.59 8.99 -4.72
CA ARG A 2 1.36 9.22 -3.30
C ARG A 2 0.12 8.48 -2.83
N ALA A 3 0.18 7.91 -1.64
CA ALA A 3 -0.95 7.19 -1.06
C ALA A 3 -0.98 7.35 0.45
N VAL A 4 -2.15 7.10 1.03
CA VAL A 4 -2.36 7.13 2.47
C VAL A 4 -2.94 5.79 2.88
N VAL A 5 -2.39 5.21 3.94
CA VAL A 5 -2.87 3.92 4.45
C VAL A 5 -4.27 4.08 5.02
N LYS A 6 -5.21 3.32 4.47
CA LYS A 6 -6.58 3.28 4.99
C LYS A 6 -6.67 2.35 6.19
N PHE A 7 -6.16 1.13 6.04
CA PHE A 7 -5.97 0.22 7.15
C PHE A 7 -5.02 -0.90 6.75
N PHE A 8 -4.46 -1.58 7.73
CA PHE A 8 -3.65 -2.77 7.50
C PHE A 8 -3.87 -3.76 8.64
N ASN A 9 -4.12 -5.02 8.28
CA ASN A 9 -4.34 -6.10 9.24
C ASN A 9 -3.10 -6.97 9.30
N ASP A 10 -2.34 -6.86 10.40
CA ASP A 10 -1.08 -7.60 10.59
C ASP A 10 -1.30 -9.10 10.66
N ILE A 11 -2.41 -9.51 11.22
CA ILE A 11 -2.69 -10.93 11.43
C ILE A 11 -3.00 -11.61 10.11
N ARG A 12 -3.80 -10.97 9.28
CA ARG A 12 -4.19 -11.51 7.99
C ARG A 12 -3.21 -11.17 6.87
N GLY A 13 -2.33 -10.21 7.10
CA GLY A 13 -1.26 -9.85 6.17
C GLY A 13 -1.71 -9.09 4.95
N TYR A 14 -2.70 -8.23 5.06
CA TYR A 14 -3.13 -7.39 3.96
C TYR A 14 -3.78 -6.10 4.45
N GLY A 15 -3.92 -5.16 3.54
CA GLY A 15 -4.59 -3.91 3.83
C GLY A 15 -4.91 -3.17 2.55
N PHE A 16 -5.29 -1.92 2.71
CA PHE A 16 -5.64 -1.04 1.59
C PHE A 16 -5.06 0.34 1.79
N VAL A 17 -4.66 0.95 0.69
CA VAL A 17 -4.21 2.33 0.68
C VAL A 17 -5.09 3.11 -0.29
N THR A 18 -5.25 4.41 -0.03
CA THR A 18 -5.97 5.30 -0.93
C THR A 18 -4.93 6.07 -1.73
N ALA A 19 -4.89 5.84 -3.03
CA ALA A 19 -3.94 6.50 -3.90
C ALA A 19 -4.48 7.86 -4.33
N GLU A 20 -3.58 8.85 -4.39
CA GLU A 20 -3.96 10.23 -4.67
C GLU A 20 -4.68 10.37 -6.01
N ASP A 21 -4.22 9.64 -7.03
CA ASP A 21 -4.74 9.76 -8.39
C ASP A 21 -5.84 8.76 -8.73
N LEU A 22 -6.20 7.90 -7.78
CA LEU A 22 -7.24 6.90 -7.99
C LEU A 22 -8.38 7.13 -7.01
N ARG A 23 -9.59 6.84 -7.45
CA ARG A 23 -10.77 6.98 -6.60
C ARG A 23 -11.10 5.75 -5.80
N GLU A 24 -10.41 4.65 -6.08
CA GLU A 24 -10.65 3.39 -5.39
C GLU A 24 -9.45 3.02 -4.54
N ASP A 25 -9.69 2.16 -3.55
CA ASP A 25 -8.65 1.67 -2.68
C ASP A 25 -7.76 0.68 -3.43
N VAL A 26 -6.47 0.67 -3.09
CA VAL A 26 -5.49 -0.21 -3.70
C VAL A 26 -5.07 -1.26 -2.68
N PHE A 27 -5.16 -2.53 -3.06
CA PHE A 27 -4.80 -3.65 -2.19
C PHE A 27 -3.29 -3.70 -1.96
N VAL A 28 -2.88 -3.97 -0.72
CA VAL A 28 -1.46 -4.18 -0.39
C VAL A 28 -1.33 -5.46 0.44
N HIS A 29 -0.41 -6.33 0.03
CA HIS A 29 -0.12 -7.58 0.72
C HIS A 29 1.16 -7.47 1.53
N SER A 30 1.23 -8.19 2.66
CA SER A 30 2.40 -8.18 3.52
C SER A 30 3.69 -8.60 2.79
N ARG A 31 3.58 -9.44 1.77
CA ARG A 31 4.73 -9.84 0.96
C ARG A 31 5.42 -8.62 0.36
N VAL A 32 4.64 -7.68 -0.17
CA VAL A 32 5.19 -6.46 -0.76
C VAL A 32 5.89 -5.62 0.31
N LEU A 33 5.29 -5.55 1.49
CA LEU A 33 5.89 -4.82 2.61
C LEU A 33 7.22 -5.44 3.01
N ASN A 34 7.27 -6.75 3.14
CA ASN A 34 8.50 -7.46 3.52
C ASN A 34 9.59 -7.24 2.49
N ASP A 35 9.26 -7.29 1.21
CA ASP A 35 10.22 -7.06 0.12
C ASP A 35 10.79 -5.65 0.15
N CYS A 36 10.03 -4.70 0.68
CA CYS A 36 10.43 -3.30 0.77
C CYS A 36 10.99 -2.92 2.14
N GLY A 37 11.11 -3.88 3.06
CA GLY A 37 11.69 -3.65 4.37
C GLY A 37 10.70 -3.16 5.42
N PHE A 38 9.41 -3.31 5.18
CA PHE A 38 8.38 -2.92 6.14
C PHE A 38 7.87 -4.15 6.89
N HIS A 39 7.49 -3.96 8.15
CA HIS A 39 6.83 -5.00 8.93
C HIS A 39 5.31 -4.81 8.94
N SER A 40 4.87 -3.57 8.91
CA SER A 40 3.46 -3.23 9.03
C SER A 40 3.24 -1.81 8.55
N LEU A 41 1.98 -1.44 8.42
CA LEU A 41 1.59 -0.08 8.09
C LEU A 41 0.61 0.43 9.14
N MET A 42 0.64 1.73 9.38
CA MET A 42 -0.28 2.38 10.31
C MET A 42 -1.31 3.20 9.53
N GLN A 43 -2.53 3.23 10.05
CA GLN A 43 -3.60 4.04 9.47
C GLN A 43 -3.15 5.50 9.39
N GLY A 44 -3.36 6.11 8.23
CA GLY A 44 -2.99 7.50 8.00
C GLY A 44 -1.56 7.72 7.57
N GLN A 45 -0.74 6.67 7.52
CA GLN A 45 0.64 6.78 7.12
C GLN A 45 0.74 7.15 5.64
N LYS A 46 1.64 8.07 5.32
CA LYS A 46 1.85 8.53 3.93
C LYS A 46 2.94 7.73 3.28
N LEU A 47 2.67 7.29 2.06
CA LEU A 47 3.58 6.41 1.30
C LEU A 47 3.70 6.88 -0.13
N LEU A 48 4.81 6.49 -0.75
CA LEU A 48 4.94 6.46 -2.21
C LEU A 48 4.79 5.01 -2.62
N ILE A 49 3.93 4.77 -3.59
CA ILE A 49 3.64 3.41 -4.04
C ILE A 49 3.80 3.28 -5.55
N ARG A 50 4.06 2.05 -5.97
CA ARG A 50 3.98 1.66 -7.38
C ARG A 50 2.85 0.66 -7.48
N ILE A 51 2.01 0.83 -8.49
CA ILE A 51 0.82 0.01 -8.67
C ILE A 51 1.03 -0.96 -9.82
N ASP A 52 0.61 -2.20 -9.62
CA ASP A 52 0.52 -3.22 -10.65
C ASP A 52 -0.98 -3.41 -10.97
N ASP A 53 -1.34 -3.14 -12.20
CA ASP A 53 -2.73 -3.21 -12.65
C ASP A 53 -2.95 -4.37 -13.63
N SER A 54 -2.05 -5.34 -13.64
CA SER A 54 -2.13 -6.46 -14.58
C SER A 54 -3.05 -7.59 -14.11
N GLY A 55 -3.54 -7.52 -12.86
CA GLY A 55 -4.37 -8.57 -12.29
C GLY A 55 -5.84 -8.19 -12.22
N ARG A 56 -6.52 -8.64 -11.17
CA ARG A 56 -7.96 -8.45 -10.98
C ARG A 56 -8.33 -7.06 -10.49
N GLY A 57 -7.39 -6.19 -10.37
CA GLY A 57 -7.58 -4.84 -9.90
C GLY A 57 -6.24 -4.27 -9.48
N PRO A 58 -6.20 -2.99 -9.12
CA PRO A 58 -4.94 -2.36 -8.75
C PRO A 58 -4.40 -2.94 -7.45
N GLN A 59 -3.12 -3.31 -7.46
CA GLN A 59 -2.41 -3.81 -6.30
C GLN A 59 -1.12 -3.02 -6.13
N VAL A 60 -0.70 -2.83 -4.89
CA VAL A 60 0.57 -2.19 -4.61
C VAL A 60 1.70 -3.15 -4.97
N GLN A 61 2.60 -2.72 -5.84
CA GLN A 61 3.77 -3.50 -6.25
C GLN A 61 4.99 -3.17 -5.40
N ALA A 62 5.12 -1.92 -4.97
CA ALA A 62 6.25 -1.47 -4.16
C ALA A 62 5.82 -0.31 -3.29
N VAL A 63 6.49 -0.16 -2.14
CA VAL A 63 6.17 0.84 -1.13
C VAL A 63 7.44 1.54 -0.67
N ARG A 64 7.37 2.86 -0.52
CA ARG A 64 8.42 3.67 0.10
C ARG A 64 7.77 4.66 1.05
N LEU A 65 8.51 5.04 2.09
CA LEU A 65 8.06 6.12 2.97
C LEU A 65 8.09 7.43 2.19
N LEU A 66 7.07 8.25 2.40
CA LEU A 66 7.03 9.58 1.86
C LEU A 66 7.57 10.53 2.93
N ASP A 67 8.74 11.10 2.66
CA ASP A 67 9.34 12.11 3.52
C ASP A 67 8.83 13.47 3.09
N ASP A 68 8.17 14.14 3.99
CA ASP A 68 7.73 15.51 3.77
C ASP A 68 8.81 16.48 4.25
#